data_8d74dd5b5ea8b9d2b4b4d4f2cc863389
#
_entry.id   8d74dd5b5ea8b9d2b4b4d4f2cc863389
#
_cell.length_a   1.000
_cell.length_b   1.000
_cell.length_c   1.000
_cell.angle_alpha   90.00
_cell.angle_beta   90.00
_cell.angle_gamma   90.00
#
_symmetry.space_group_name_H-M   'P 1'
#
loop_
_entity.id
_entity.type
_entity.pdbx_description
1 polymer ?
#
loop_
_entity_poly.entity_id
_entity_poly.type
_entity_poly.pdbx_seq_one_letter_code
_entity_poly.pdbx_strand_id
1 'polypeptide(L)'
;MVVRTPRTNVITTPRVVYTRPVPTVRVVRTIPARAVVMNYGGLRYHYFGGLFYRYLNGSYIVVNPPVGITVESLPEGYKQVVVGTDIYFYSSGNFYVQEDRQYKIVEPPLNAIVYDLPNEAEKVKIDGETYYQYNETLYQKVKTVGGKGYKVVGGIEA
;
A
#
# COMPACT_ATOMS: atom_id res chain seq x y z
N MET A 1 -8.72 14.37 13.23
CA MET A 1 -7.96 13.34 12.52
C MET A 1 -6.81 12.87 13.40
N VAL A 2 -6.57 11.59 13.41
CA VAL A 2 -5.46 10.99 14.13
C VAL A 2 -4.43 10.49 13.14
N VAL A 3 -3.19 10.94 13.30
CA VAL A 3 -2.05 10.47 12.51
C VAL A 3 -1.21 9.60 13.42
N ARG A 4 -0.88 8.41 12.97
CA ARG A 4 -0.09 7.48 13.77
C ARG A 4 1.03 6.87 12.95
N THR A 5 2.12 6.54 13.64
CA THR A 5 3.17 5.72 13.06
C THR A 5 2.73 4.26 13.10
N PRO A 6 3.07 3.45 12.07
CA PRO A 6 2.74 2.02 12.10
C PRO A 6 3.26 1.34 13.37
N ARG A 7 2.39 0.58 14.02
CA ARG A 7 2.70 -0.23 15.22
C ARG A 7 3.09 0.56 16.47
N THR A 8 2.92 1.88 16.49
CA THR A 8 3.38 2.66 17.62
C THR A 8 2.35 3.70 18.02
N ASN A 9 2.79 4.91 18.19
CA ASN A 9 2.06 5.95 18.84
C ASN A 9 1.04 6.60 17.93
N VAL A 10 -0.05 7.00 18.54
CA VAL A 10 -1.04 7.86 17.90
C VAL A 10 -0.57 9.29 18.08
N ILE A 11 -0.46 10.02 16.96
CA ILE A 11 -0.14 11.44 16.99
C ILE A 11 -1.44 12.20 16.75
N THR A 12 -1.87 12.97 17.73
CA THR A 12 -3.07 13.78 17.62
C THR A 12 -2.69 15.17 17.18
N THR A 13 -3.30 15.66 16.11
CA THR A 13 -3.08 17.00 15.60
C THR A 13 -4.40 17.76 15.63
N PRO A 14 -4.79 18.32 16.78
CA PRO A 14 -6.14 18.87 16.98
C PRO A 14 -6.46 20.10 16.12
N ARG A 15 -5.46 20.71 15.51
CA ARG A 15 -5.64 21.90 14.67
C ARG A 15 -5.60 21.63 13.19
N VAL A 16 -5.37 20.39 12.81
CA VAL A 16 -5.28 20.03 11.40
C VAL A 16 -6.65 19.70 10.88
N VAL A 17 -7.08 20.44 9.89
CA VAL A 17 -8.29 20.10 9.14
C VAL A 17 -7.80 19.43 7.87
N TYR A 18 -8.00 18.12 7.81
CA TYR A 18 -7.65 17.35 6.64
C TYR A 18 -8.93 16.74 6.06
N THR A 19 -9.26 17.17 4.85
CA THR A 19 -10.37 16.56 4.14
C THR A 19 -9.78 15.50 3.22
N ARG A 20 -10.10 14.25 3.52
CA ARG A 20 -9.62 13.13 2.73
C ARG A 20 -10.27 13.19 1.35
N PRO A 21 -9.47 13.20 0.28
CA PRO A 21 -10.04 13.16 -1.06
C PRO A 21 -10.84 11.88 -1.29
N VAL A 22 -11.83 11.95 -2.16
CA VAL A 22 -12.59 10.76 -2.54
C VAL A 22 -11.64 9.83 -3.30
N PRO A 23 -11.47 8.57 -2.85
CA PRO A 23 -10.57 7.66 -3.53
C PRO A 23 -10.99 7.42 -4.98
N THR A 24 -10.02 7.42 -5.87
CA THR A 24 -10.25 7.03 -7.25
C THR A 24 -10.36 5.52 -7.33
N VAL A 25 -11.50 5.04 -7.80
CA VAL A 25 -11.73 3.60 -7.96
C VAL A 25 -11.34 3.22 -9.39
N ARG A 26 -10.42 2.26 -9.49
CA ARG A 26 -9.99 1.74 -10.77
C ARG A 26 -10.83 0.52 -11.15
N VAL A 27 -11.52 0.61 -12.27
CA VAL A 27 -12.45 -0.42 -12.73
C VAL A 27 -11.99 -0.96 -14.08
N VAL A 28 -11.99 -2.28 -14.22
CA VAL A 28 -11.74 -2.96 -15.48
C VAL A 28 -12.83 -3.98 -15.74
N ARG A 29 -13.16 -4.22 -17.01
CA ARG A 29 -14.22 -5.16 -17.34
C ARG A 29 -13.79 -6.60 -17.31
N THR A 30 -12.54 -6.84 -17.66
CA THR A 30 -12.00 -8.20 -17.73
C THR A 30 -10.59 -8.22 -17.14
N ILE A 31 -10.21 -9.38 -16.65
CA ILE A 31 -8.83 -9.66 -16.23
C ILE A 31 -8.38 -10.94 -16.95
N PRO A 32 -7.06 -11.16 -17.13
CA PRO A 32 -6.57 -12.37 -17.77
C PRO A 32 -7.06 -13.64 -17.08
N ALA A 33 -7.33 -14.67 -17.87
CA ALA A 33 -7.77 -15.96 -17.34
C ALA A 33 -6.74 -16.60 -16.39
N ARG A 34 -5.47 -16.20 -16.51
CA ARG A 34 -4.40 -16.69 -15.63
C ARG A 34 -4.33 -15.99 -14.28
N ALA A 35 -5.22 -15.03 -14.02
CA ALA A 35 -5.28 -14.41 -12.71
C ALA A 35 -5.54 -15.47 -11.65
N VAL A 36 -4.88 -15.32 -10.49
CA VAL A 36 -5.02 -16.28 -9.40
C VAL A 36 -6.21 -15.89 -8.55
N VAL A 37 -7.12 -16.83 -8.32
CA VAL A 37 -8.29 -16.62 -7.47
C VAL A 37 -7.96 -17.10 -6.07
N MET A 38 -8.27 -16.28 -5.07
CA MET A 38 -8.05 -16.65 -3.68
C MET A 38 -9.19 -16.14 -2.81
N ASN A 39 -9.47 -16.86 -1.72
CA ASN A 39 -10.47 -16.46 -0.74
C ASN A 39 -9.77 -16.05 0.55
N TYR A 40 -10.17 -14.92 1.11
CA TYR A 40 -9.60 -14.44 2.36
C TYR A 40 -10.65 -13.63 3.11
N GLY A 41 -10.85 -13.95 4.37
CA GLY A 41 -11.84 -13.25 5.19
C GLY A 41 -13.27 -13.35 4.66
N GLY A 42 -13.61 -14.44 3.98
CA GLY A 42 -14.94 -14.63 3.39
C GLY A 42 -15.14 -13.90 2.06
N LEU A 43 -14.11 -13.26 1.54
CA LEU A 43 -14.17 -12.54 0.27
C LEU A 43 -13.29 -13.21 -0.77
N ARG A 44 -13.72 -13.10 -2.03
CA ARG A 44 -12.96 -13.62 -3.16
C ARG A 44 -12.16 -12.50 -3.80
N TYR A 45 -10.86 -12.77 -3.99
CA TYR A 45 -9.94 -11.85 -4.65
C TYR A 45 -9.37 -12.50 -5.90
N HIS A 46 -9.06 -11.67 -6.88
CA HIS A 46 -8.32 -12.08 -8.07
C HIS A 46 -7.01 -11.31 -8.08
N TYR A 47 -5.92 -12.02 -8.25
CA TYR A 47 -4.58 -11.44 -8.20
C TYR A 47 -3.92 -11.57 -9.57
N PHE A 48 -3.49 -10.44 -10.11
CA PHE A 48 -2.77 -10.42 -11.38
C PHE A 48 -1.91 -9.17 -11.46
N GLY A 49 -0.66 -9.34 -11.89
CA GLY A 49 0.24 -8.21 -12.15
C GLY A 49 0.53 -7.32 -10.95
N GLY A 50 0.47 -7.86 -9.73
CA GLY A 50 0.70 -7.10 -8.51
C GLY A 50 -0.53 -6.38 -7.99
N LEU A 51 -1.66 -6.50 -8.65
CA LEU A 51 -2.91 -5.87 -8.24
C LEU A 51 -3.91 -6.92 -7.78
N PHE A 52 -4.72 -6.53 -6.80
CA PHE A 52 -5.81 -7.36 -6.29
C PHE A 52 -7.12 -6.77 -6.77
N TYR A 53 -8.01 -7.64 -7.21
CA TYR A 53 -9.29 -7.24 -7.76
C TYR A 53 -10.42 -7.97 -7.04
N ARG A 54 -11.57 -7.33 -7.00
CA ARG A 54 -12.82 -7.96 -6.62
C ARG A 54 -13.82 -7.81 -7.76
N TYR A 55 -14.59 -8.85 -8.00
CA TYR A 55 -15.64 -8.82 -9.01
C TYR A 55 -16.92 -8.30 -8.39
N LEU A 56 -17.42 -7.19 -8.87
CA LEU A 56 -18.65 -6.57 -8.39
C LEU A 56 -19.48 -6.07 -9.57
N ASN A 57 -20.73 -6.47 -9.63
CA ASN A 57 -21.70 -5.96 -10.63
C ASN A 57 -21.19 -6.01 -12.07
N GLY A 58 -20.57 -7.12 -12.45
CA GLY A 58 -20.12 -7.32 -13.83
C GLY A 58 -18.77 -6.71 -14.17
N SER A 59 -18.08 -6.12 -13.21
CA SER A 59 -16.77 -5.51 -13.43
C SER A 59 -15.81 -5.90 -12.31
N TYR A 60 -14.53 -5.79 -12.60
CA TYR A 60 -13.47 -6.00 -11.62
C TYR A 60 -12.99 -4.65 -11.09
N ILE A 61 -12.89 -4.54 -9.80
CA ILE A 61 -12.46 -3.31 -9.12
C ILE A 61 -11.13 -3.60 -8.45
N VAL A 62 -10.15 -2.73 -8.69
CA VAL A 62 -8.86 -2.81 -8.00
C VAL A 62 -9.09 -2.42 -6.55
N VAL A 63 -8.64 -3.29 -5.65
CA VAL A 63 -8.80 -3.07 -4.21
C VAL A 63 -7.46 -3.22 -3.52
N ASN A 64 -7.35 -2.61 -2.35
CA ASN A 64 -6.19 -2.84 -1.49
C ASN A 64 -6.34 -4.21 -0.83
N PRO A 65 -5.31 -5.07 -0.90
CA PRO A 65 -5.40 -6.37 -0.25
C PRO A 65 -5.38 -6.22 1.26
N PRO A 66 -6.09 -7.09 1.99
CA PRO A 66 -6.00 -7.10 3.43
C PRO A 66 -4.62 -7.59 3.88
N VAL A 67 -4.17 -7.09 5.04
CA VAL A 67 -2.95 -7.58 5.67
C VAL A 67 -3.16 -9.05 6.03
N GLY A 68 -2.16 -9.86 5.70
CA GLY A 68 -2.22 -11.30 5.98
C GLY A 68 -2.50 -12.19 4.77
N ILE A 69 -3.03 -11.63 3.69
CA ILE A 69 -3.25 -12.41 2.47
C ILE A 69 -1.89 -12.83 1.88
N THR A 70 -1.82 -14.05 1.35
CA THR A 70 -0.57 -14.58 0.81
C THR A 70 -0.69 -14.85 -0.69
N VAL A 71 0.46 -14.71 -1.37
CA VAL A 71 0.60 -15.05 -2.78
C VAL A 71 1.78 -16.00 -2.93
N GLU A 72 1.75 -16.84 -3.95
CA GLU A 72 2.82 -17.84 -4.17
C GLU A 72 4.07 -17.22 -4.76
N SER A 73 3.93 -16.17 -5.55
CA SER A 73 5.06 -15.50 -6.19
C SER A 73 4.86 -13.99 -6.19
N LEU A 74 5.96 -13.26 -6.11
CA LEU A 74 5.93 -11.82 -6.21
C LEU A 74 5.64 -11.40 -7.65
N PRO A 75 4.96 -10.24 -7.84
CA PRO A 75 4.73 -9.72 -9.18
C PRO A 75 6.04 -9.33 -9.85
N GLU A 76 6.07 -9.40 -11.15
CA GLU A 76 7.21 -8.96 -11.93
C GLU A 76 7.47 -7.47 -11.65
N GLY A 77 8.75 -7.11 -11.52
CA GLY A 77 9.12 -5.73 -11.24
C GLY A 77 9.13 -5.35 -9.77
N TYR A 78 8.93 -6.30 -8.86
CA TYR A 78 9.01 -6.00 -7.44
C TYR A 78 10.38 -5.43 -7.07
N LYS A 79 10.41 -4.68 -5.97
CA LYS A 79 11.64 -4.12 -5.40
C LYS A 79 11.85 -4.64 -4.00
N GLN A 80 13.10 -4.92 -3.66
CA GLN A 80 13.46 -5.28 -2.29
C GLN A 80 13.65 -4.01 -1.48
N VAL A 81 13.10 -4.00 -0.28
CA VAL A 81 13.20 -2.88 0.65
C VAL A 81 13.74 -3.41 1.96
N VAL A 82 14.82 -2.80 2.44
CA VAL A 82 15.46 -3.21 3.69
C VAL A 82 15.22 -2.15 4.75
N VAL A 83 14.71 -2.56 5.90
CA VAL A 83 14.51 -1.68 7.04
C VAL A 83 15.23 -2.32 8.23
N GLY A 84 16.37 -1.73 8.65
CA GLY A 84 17.21 -2.34 9.64
C GLY A 84 17.77 -3.66 9.13
N THR A 85 17.43 -4.76 9.79
CA THR A 85 17.82 -6.12 9.37
C THR A 85 16.69 -6.87 8.67
N ASP A 86 15.51 -6.24 8.53
CA ASP A 86 14.35 -6.88 7.95
C ASP A 86 14.27 -6.62 6.46
N ILE A 87 13.89 -7.64 5.71
CA ILE A 87 13.74 -7.57 4.26
C ILE A 87 12.27 -7.62 3.90
N TYR A 88 11.84 -6.63 3.12
CA TYR A 88 10.49 -6.55 2.57
C TYR A 88 10.56 -6.51 1.06
N PHE A 89 9.45 -6.79 0.42
CA PHE A 89 9.31 -6.65 -1.01
C PHE A 89 8.16 -5.69 -1.29
N TYR A 90 8.33 -4.86 -2.29
CA TYR A 90 7.37 -3.82 -2.62
C TYR A 90 6.97 -3.91 -4.07
N SER A 91 5.69 -3.81 -4.33
CA SER A 91 5.13 -3.70 -5.68
C SER A 91 3.77 -3.02 -5.63
N SER A 92 3.59 -2.03 -6.49
CA SER A 92 2.30 -1.37 -6.69
C SER A 92 1.61 -0.93 -5.39
N GLY A 93 2.38 -0.40 -4.46
CA GLY A 93 1.85 0.10 -3.20
C GLY A 93 1.74 -0.95 -2.10
N ASN A 94 2.02 -2.21 -2.39
CA ASN A 94 1.89 -3.31 -1.43
C ASN A 94 3.25 -3.76 -0.93
N PHE A 95 3.32 -4.05 0.38
CA PHE A 95 4.52 -4.59 1.00
C PHE A 95 4.30 -6.05 1.35
N TYR A 96 5.31 -6.86 1.11
CA TYR A 96 5.28 -8.30 1.33
C TYR A 96 6.47 -8.73 2.19
N VAL A 97 6.28 -9.78 2.96
CA VAL A 97 7.38 -10.52 3.59
C VAL A 97 7.34 -11.95 3.10
N GLN A 98 8.51 -12.56 2.97
CA GLN A 98 8.57 -13.98 2.63
C GLN A 98 8.30 -14.81 3.88
N GLU A 99 7.40 -15.77 3.76
CA GLU A 99 7.04 -16.68 4.84
C GLU A 99 6.75 -18.05 4.23
N ASP A 100 7.55 -19.05 4.56
CA ASP A 100 7.35 -20.43 4.13
C ASP A 100 7.14 -20.63 2.61
N ARG A 101 7.96 -20.07 1.78
CA ARG A 101 7.86 -20.14 0.31
C ARG A 101 6.70 -19.34 -0.29
N GLN A 102 6.00 -18.60 0.54
CA GLN A 102 4.95 -17.69 0.09
C GLN A 102 5.32 -16.26 0.47
N TYR A 103 4.56 -15.33 -0.01
CA TYR A 103 4.74 -13.91 0.30
C TYR A 103 3.45 -13.39 0.89
N LYS A 104 3.57 -12.80 2.07
CA LYS A 104 2.42 -12.31 2.82
C LYS A 104 2.38 -10.79 2.78
N ILE A 105 1.19 -10.23 2.51
CA ILE A 105 0.95 -8.79 2.60
C ILE A 105 1.07 -8.37 4.06
N VAL A 106 1.85 -7.33 4.28
CA VAL A 106 2.06 -6.75 5.61
C VAL A 106 1.80 -5.25 5.56
N GLU A 107 1.61 -4.65 6.72
CA GLU A 107 1.53 -3.20 6.82
C GLU A 107 2.85 -2.59 6.36
N PRO A 108 2.80 -1.43 5.69
CA PRO A 108 4.02 -0.73 5.31
C PRO A 108 4.87 -0.46 6.56
N PRO A 109 6.12 -0.93 6.58
CA PRO A 109 6.96 -0.75 7.76
C PRO A 109 7.44 0.69 7.88
N LEU A 110 7.47 1.20 9.11
CA LEU A 110 7.98 2.53 9.39
C LEU A 110 9.42 2.66 8.89
N ASN A 111 9.72 3.79 8.27
CA ASN A 111 11.04 4.12 7.70
C ASN A 111 11.40 3.38 6.41
N ALA A 112 10.51 2.55 5.87
CA ALA A 112 10.74 1.97 4.55
C ALA A 112 10.76 3.07 3.49
N ILE A 113 11.67 2.95 2.54
CA ILE A 113 11.79 3.90 1.44
C ILE A 113 11.50 3.17 0.14
N VAL A 114 10.56 3.71 -0.62
CA VAL A 114 10.24 3.22 -1.96
C VAL A 114 10.47 4.35 -2.95
N TYR A 115 10.69 4.00 -4.22
CA TYR A 115 11.05 5.00 -5.21
C TYR A 115 9.92 5.33 -6.18
N ASP A 116 8.79 4.68 -6.02
CA ASP A 116 7.59 4.98 -6.79
C ASP A 116 6.36 4.68 -5.94
N LEU A 117 5.29 5.41 -6.21
CA LEU A 117 3.98 5.17 -5.62
C LEU A 117 2.96 4.97 -6.73
N PRO A 118 1.87 4.24 -6.46
CA PRO A 118 0.79 4.15 -7.44
C PRO A 118 0.26 5.52 -7.83
N ASN A 119 -0.29 5.62 -9.03
CA ASN A 119 -0.86 6.89 -9.52
C ASN A 119 -2.03 7.37 -8.66
N GLU A 120 -2.66 6.47 -7.92
CA GLU A 120 -3.75 6.78 -7.01
C GLU A 120 -3.27 7.43 -5.70
N ALA A 121 -1.95 7.48 -5.47
CA ALA A 121 -1.40 8.18 -4.31
C ALA A 121 -1.71 9.67 -4.41
N GLU A 122 -2.08 10.27 -3.30
CA GLU A 122 -2.54 11.64 -3.27
C GLU A 122 -1.65 12.50 -2.41
N LYS A 123 -1.39 13.71 -2.89
CA LYS A 123 -0.64 14.71 -2.14
C LYS A 123 -1.55 15.34 -1.10
N VAL A 124 -1.12 15.37 0.14
CA VAL A 124 -1.88 15.93 1.25
C VAL A 124 -1.00 16.84 2.08
N LYS A 125 -1.61 17.83 2.72
CA LYS A 125 -0.92 18.72 3.65
C LYS A 125 -1.48 18.54 5.06
N ILE A 126 -0.57 18.38 6.00
CA ILE A 126 -0.90 18.27 7.42
C ILE A 126 0.04 19.19 8.17
N ASP A 127 -0.51 20.17 8.89
CA ASP A 127 0.27 21.18 9.61
C ASP A 127 1.31 21.90 8.74
N GLY A 128 0.95 22.22 7.50
CA GLY A 128 1.86 22.89 6.57
C GLY A 128 2.88 22.00 5.91
N GLU A 129 3.01 20.75 6.36
CA GLU A 129 3.91 19.76 5.77
C GLU A 129 3.22 18.97 4.66
N THR A 130 3.95 18.66 3.62
CA THR A 130 3.43 17.88 2.48
C THR A 130 3.77 16.41 2.65
N TYR A 131 2.73 15.59 2.50
CA TYR A 131 2.85 14.13 2.52
C TYR A 131 2.17 13.56 1.29
N TYR A 132 2.43 12.29 1.03
CA TYR A 132 1.71 11.51 0.02
C TYR A 132 0.99 10.39 0.73
N GLN A 133 -0.28 10.23 0.43
CA GLN A 133 -1.12 9.23 1.08
C GLN A 133 -1.52 8.15 0.08
N TYR A 134 -1.32 6.91 0.47
CA TYR A 134 -1.81 5.77 -0.29
C TYR A 134 -2.20 4.68 0.70
N ASN A 135 -3.42 4.16 0.55
CA ASN A 135 -3.93 3.10 1.42
C ASN A 135 -3.73 3.40 2.91
N GLU A 136 -4.11 4.61 3.32
CA GLU A 136 -4.01 5.09 4.71
C GLU A 136 -2.58 5.18 5.25
N THR A 137 -1.60 5.04 4.40
CA THR A 137 -0.19 5.19 4.74
C THR A 137 0.29 6.55 4.28
N LEU A 138 1.03 7.22 5.14
CA LEU A 138 1.66 8.51 4.84
C LEU A 138 3.10 8.30 4.45
N TYR A 139 3.48 8.90 3.34
CA TYR A 139 4.84 8.90 2.84
C TYR A 139 5.36 10.32 2.79
N GLN A 140 6.61 10.50 3.12
CA GLN A 140 7.29 11.78 2.99
C GLN A 140 8.36 11.66 1.90
N LYS A 141 8.40 12.64 1.02
CA LYS A 141 9.41 12.68 -0.04
C LYS A 141 10.77 12.92 0.59
N VAL A 142 11.74 12.10 0.22
CA VAL A 142 13.11 12.20 0.75
C VAL A 142 14.12 12.11 -0.39
N LYS A 143 15.29 12.66 -0.17
CA LYS A 143 16.42 12.49 -1.08
C LYS A 143 17.33 11.41 -0.53
N THR A 144 17.70 10.46 -1.37
CA THR A 144 18.58 9.37 -1.00
C THR A 144 19.74 9.29 -2.01
N VAL A 145 20.69 8.43 -1.71
CA VAL A 145 21.79 8.13 -2.65
C VAL A 145 21.23 7.58 -3.97
N GLY A 146 20.13 6.84 -3.90
CA GLY A 146 19.46 6.29 -5.09
C GLY A 146 18.51 7.25 -5.79
N GLY A 147 18.41 8.51 -5.35
CA GLY A 147 17.53 9.52 -5.92
C GLY A 147 16.40 9.91 -4.98
N LYS A 148 15.34 10.46 -5.55
CA LYS A 148 14.16 10.85 -4.77
C LYS A 148 13.34 9.62 -4.42
N GLY A 149 13.01 9.49 -3.14
CA GLY A 149 12.19 8.39 -2.65
C GLY A 149 11.05 8.87 -1.79
N TYR A 150 10.25 7.91 -1.35
CA TYR A 150 9.11 8.15 -0.47
C TYR A 150 9.28 7.27 0.75
N LYS A 151 9.33 7.89 1.93
CA LYS A 151 9.56 7.20 3.19
C LYS A 151 8.27 7.06 3.96
N VAL A 152 7.99 5.86 4.44
CA VAL A 152 6.84 5.62 5.31
C VAL A 152 7.08 6.33 6.63
N VAL A 153 6.22 7.28 6.96
CA VAL A 153 6.34 8.07 8.19
C VAL A 153 5.17 7.87 9.15
N GLY A 154 4.09 7.30 8.70
CA GLY A 154 2.95 7.04 9.55
C GLY A 154 1.74 6.58 8.78
N GLY A 155 0.58 6.65 9.44
CA GLY A 155 -0.68 6.30 8.85
C GLY A 155 -1.78 7.26 9.26
N ILE A 156 -2.90 7.21 8.55
CA ILE A 156 -4.08 8.00 8.82
C ILE A 156 -5.21 7.06 9.24
N GLU A 157 -5.83 7.35 10.36
CA GLU A 157 -7.07 6.71 10.76
C GLU A 157 -8.24 7.60 10.34
N ALA A 158 -9.18 7.00 9.66
CA ALA A 158 -10.39 7.69 9.26
C ALA A 158 -11.36 7.80 10.43
#